data_a538c15850d27cbc7947cf3c595dd6cb
#
_entry.id   a538c15850d27cbc7947cf3c595dd6cb
#
_cell.length_a   1.000
_cell.length_b   1.000
_cell.length_c   1.000
_cell.angle_alpha   90.00
_cell.angle_beta   90.00
_cell.angle_gamma   90.00
#
_symmetry.space_group_name_H-M   'P 1'
#
loop_
_entity.id
_entity.type
_entity.pdbx_description
1 polymer ?
#
loop_
_entity_poly.entity_id
_entity_poly.type
_entity_poly.pdbx_seq_one_letter_code
_entity_poly.pdbx_strand_id
1 'polypeptide(L)'
;DGTYTDRAFEQLLHNASPLPISTYHFLRSPSEGTTVAEQVHAALSVLDGRRFPMWLDVESPAGLSLDDVSTCAALFTSAGVEVAGVYTNAWYWRRHMRTGPGGLRMADPSEFGALWLADWGDNPVVDFASSPELPTEWPHPLGFPQPAMWQFTSRGRVGGVEVDLNLAH
;
A
#
# COMPACT_ATOMS: atom_id res chain seq x y z
N ASP A 1 -4.07 9.44 -5.32
CA ASP A 1 -5.52 9.34 -5.25
C ASP A 1 -6.18 10.33 -6.22
N GLY A 2 -7.49 10.26 -6.43
CA GLY A 2 -8.20 11.12 -7.39
C GLY A 2 -8.28 12.61 -7.02
N THR A 3 -7.81 13.00 -5.85
CA THR A 3 -7.87 14.39 -5.34
C THR A 3 -6.50 15.01 -5.12
N TYR A 4 -5.44 14.20 -5.12
CA TYR A 4 -4.09 14.65 -4.85
C TYR A 4 -3.08 13.96 -5.77
N THR A 5 -2.20 14.74 -6.36
CA THR A 5 -1.02 14.27 -7.07
C THR A 5 0.21 14.73 -6.29
N ASP A 6 1.11 13.81 -5.98
CA ASP A 6 2.36 14.16 -5.30
C ASP A 6 3.22 15.03 -6.22
N ARG A 7 3.44 16.28 -5.82
CA ARG A 7 4.24 17.25 -6.57
C ARG A 7 5.73 16.89 -6.60
N ALA A 8 6.17 16.05 -5.67
CA ALA A 8 7.54 15.57 -5.60
C ALA A 8 7.77 14.31 -6.43
N PHE A 9 6.73 13.72 -7.06
CA PHE A 9 6.81 12.43 -7.75
C PHE A 9 7.97 12.36 -8.75
N GLU A 10 8.09 13.33 -9.66
CA GLU A 10 9.17 13.35 -10.66
C GLU A 10 10.55 13.50 -10.02
N GLN A 11 10.67 14.32 -8.99
CA GLN A 11 11.92 14.50 -8.25
C GLN A 11 12.33 13.23 -7.49
N LEU A 12 11.35 12.57 -6.84
CA LEU A 12 11.58 11.31 -6.14
C LEU A 12 11.99 10.21 -7.11
N LEU A 13 11.32 10.13 -8.27
CA LEU A 13 11.64 9.20 -9.32
C LEU A 13 13.06 9.40 -9.86
N HIS A 14 13.45 10.67 -10.09
CA HIS A 14 14.81 11.00 -10.51
C HIS A 14 15.85 10.61 -9.45
N ASN A 15 15.59 10.90 -8.18
CA ASN A 15 16.51 10.61 -7.08
C ASN A 15 16.63 9.10 -6.80
N ALA A 16 15.58 8.32 -7.06
CA ALA A 16 15.58 6.88 -6.86
C ALA A 16 16.38 6.11 -7.91
N SER A 17 16.68 6.71 -9.07
CA SER A 17 17.50 6.07 -10.09
C SER A 17 18.96 5.88 -9.62
N PRO A 18 19.59 4.69 -9.77
CA PRO A 18 19.17 3.51 -10.54
C PRO A 18 18.48 2.40 -9.72
N LEU A 19 17.86 2.70 -8.60
CA LEU A 19 17.22 1.69 -7.75
C LEU A 19 15.99 1.07 -8.44
N PRO A 20 15.62 -0.18 -8.10
CA PRO A 20 14.32 -0.73 -8.48
C PRO A 20 13.20 0.15 -7.92
N ILE A 21 12.23 0.46 -8.77
CA ILE A 21 11.13 1.37 -8.43
C ILE A 21 9.81 0.63 -8.51
N SER A 22 9.00 0.77 -7.47
CA SER A 22 7.57 0.53 -7.47
C SER A 22 6.84 1.80 -7.02
N THR A 23 5.57 1.89 -7.32
CA THR A 23 4.72 3.02 -6.93
C THR A 23 3.58 2.53 -6.07
N TYR A 24 2.93 3.43 -5.34
CA TYR A 24 1.70 3.09 -4.64
C TYR A 24 0.58 4.08 -4.96
N HIS A 25 -0.64 3.60 -4.89
CA HIS A 25 -1.85 4.39 -5.06
C HIS A 25 -2.71 4.28 -3.82
N PHE A 26 -2.85 5.40 -3.08
CA PHE A 26 -3.78 5.49 -1.97
C PHE A 26 -5.21 5.44 -2.52
N LEU A 27 -5.89 4.33 -2.30
CA LEU A 27 -7.26 4.14 -2.80
C LEU A 27 -8.26 4.77 -1.83
N ARG A 28 -8.91 5.85 -2.26
CA ARG A 28 -9.99 6.47 -1.51
C ARG A 28 -11.29 5.71 -1.67
N SER A 29 -12.10 5.73 -0.62
CA SER A 29 -13.48 5.28 -0.74
C SER A 29 -14.25 6.15 -1.74
N PRO A 30 -15.07 5.58 -2.63
CA PRO A 30 -15.94 6.36 -3.52
C PRO A 30 -16.86 7.33 -2.79
N SER A 31 -17.20 7.06 -1.52
CA SER A 31 -17.96 7.96 -0.66
C SER A 31 -17.24 9.29 -0.36
N GLU A 32 -15.94 9.38 -0.63
CA GLU A 32 -15.14 10.60 -0.47
C GLU A 32 -15.16 11.49 -1.72
N GLY A 33 -15.99 11.18 -2.72
CA GLY A 33 -16.31 12.08 -3.84
C GLY A 33 -15.58 11.80 -5.15
N THR A 34 -14.76 10.74 -5.24
CA THR A 34 -14.13 10.29 -6.49
C THR A 34 -14.37 8.81 -6.71
N THR A 35 -14.76 8.44 -7.90
CA THR A 35 -14.91 7.03 -8.28
C THR A 35 -13.54 6.34 -8.40
N VAL A 36 -13.49 5.02 -8.24
CA VAL A 36 -12.27 4.24 -8.45
C VAL A 36 -11.68 4.47 -9.84
N ALA A 37 -12.54 4.57 -10.87
CA ALA A 37 -12.09 4.81 -12.24
C ALA A 37 -11.42 6.19 -12.42
N GLU A 38 -11.97 7.24 -11.82
CA GLU A 38 -11.35 8.58 -11.83
C GLU A 38 -10.01 8.58 -11.12
N GLN A 39 -9.90 7.89 -10.00
CA GLN A 39 -8.65 7.75 -9.23
C GLN A 39 -7.57 7.03 -10.04
N VAL A 40 -7.90 5.91 -10.66
CA VAL A 40 -6.97 5.16 -11.53
C VAL A 40 -6.57 5.99 -12.74
N HIS A 41 -7.52 6.71 -13.38
CA HIS A 41 -7.21 7.60 -14.49
C HIS A 41 -6.22 8.70 -14.08
N ALA A 42 -6.41 9.31 -12.91
CA ALA A 42 -5.49 10.31 -12.38
C ALA A 42 -4.09 9.73 -12.13
N ALA A 43 -3.99 8.54 -11.53
CA ALA A 43 -2.72 7.86 -11.32
C ALA A 43 -2.01 7.52 -12.63
N LEU A 44 -2.73 6.98 -13.61
CA LEU A 44 -2.18 6.69 -14.94
C LEU A 44 -1.68 7.96 -15.66
N SER A 45 -2.35 9.08 -15.48
CA SER A 45 -1.92 10.39 -16.01
C SER A 45 -0.60 10.84 -15.41
N VAL A 46 -0.38 10.60 -14.09
CA VAL A 46 0.90 10.89 -13.40
C VAL A 46 2.01 9.95 -13.88
N LEU A 47 1.69 8.68 -14.12
CA LEU A 47 2.65 7.71 -14.63
C LEU A 47 3.13 8.06 -16.05
N ASP A 48 2.34 8.78 -16.82
CA ASP A 48 2.69 9.26 -18.17
C ASP A 48 3.27 8.15 -19.09
N GLY A 49 2.55 7.03 -19.16
CA GLY A 49 2.95 5.87 -19.97
C GLY A 49 3.99 4.94 -19.32
N ARG A 50 4.58 5.30 -18.20
CA ARG A 50 5.51 4.43 -17.43
C ARG A 50 4.74 3.26 -16.79
N ARG A 51 5.42 2.12 -16.60
CA ARG A 51 4.81 0.86 -16.14
C ARG A 51 5.53 0.33 -14.90
N PHE A 52 5.58 1.14 -13.83
CA PHE A 52 6.09 0.68 -12.54
C PHE A 52 5.08 -0.26 -11.89
N PRO A 53 5.54 -1.32 -11.18
CA PRO A 53 4.65 -2.12 -10.33
C PRO A 53 3.91 -1.22 -9.34
N MET A 54 2.59 -1.45 -9.19
CA MET A 54 1.70 -0.61 -8.38
C MET A 54 1.27 -1.37 -7.14
N TRP A 55 1.51 -0.80 -5.96
CA TRP A 55 0.90 -1.22 -4.71
C TRP A 55 -0.42 -0.49 -4.49
N LEU A 56 -1.46 -1.23 -4.16
CA LEU A 56 -2.74 -0.65 -3.76
C LEU A 56 -2.72 -0.40 -2.25
N ASP A 57 -2.78 0.85 -1.85
CA ASP A 57 -2.83 1.26 -0.45
C ASP A 57 -4.30 1.27 0.00
N VAL A 58 -4.65 0.27 0.83
CA VAL A 58 -6.02 -0.09 1.19
C VAL A 58 -6.24 0.18 2.68
N GLU A 59 -6.46 1.45 3.02
CA GLU A 59 -6.68 1.89 4.40
C GLU A 59 -7.54 3.16 4.55
N SER A 60 -8.30 3.56 3.50
CA SER A 60 -9.14 4.76 3.55
C SER A 60 -10.05 4.77 4.79
N PRO A 61 -10.00 5.83 5.64
CA PRO A 61 -10.80 5.91 6.85
C PRO A 61 -12.32 5.84 6.61
N ALA A 62 -12.77 6.24 5.42
CA ALA A 62 -14.18 6.16 5.02
C ALA A 62 -14.66 4.73 4.73
N GLY A 63 -13.73 3.77 4.69
CA GLY A 63 -13.98 2.37 4.38
C GLY A 63 -14.03 2.08 2.89
N LEU A 64 -13.40 1.00 2.49
CA LEU A 64 -13.43 0.44 1.13
C LEU A 64 -14.19 -0.87 1.14
N SER A 65 -14.83 -1.20 0.04
CA SER A 65 -15.34 -2.53 -0.22
C SER A 65 -14.31 -3.39 -0.97
N LEU A 66 -14.48 -4.70 -0.91
CA LEU A 66 -13.68 -5.61 -1.72
C LEU A 66 -13.84 -5.34 -3.23
N ASP A 67 -15.02 -4.92 -3.65
CA ASP A 67 -15.31 -4.57 -5.04
C ASP A 67 -14.54 -3.31 -5.49
N ASP A 68 -14.33 -2.34 -4.60
CA ASP A 68 -13.51 -1.15 -4.91
C ASP A 68 -12.06 -1.55 -5.18
N VAL A 69 -11.48 -2.41 -4.33
CA VAL A 69 -10.11 -2.92 -4.48
C VAL A 69 -9.97 -3.76 -5.75
N SER A 70 -10.93 -4.67 -6.00
CA SER A 70 -10.95 -5.52 -7.20
C SER A 70 -11.07 -4.69 -8.47
N THR A 71 -11.92 -3.66 -8.47
CA THR A 71 -12.09 -2.74 -9.59
C THR A 71 -10.80 -1.95 -9.85
N CYS A 72 -10.16 -1.45 -8.80
CA CYS A 72 -8.89 -0.73 -8.89
C CYS A 72 -7.79 -1.60 -9.53
N ALA A 73 -7.63 -2.83 -9.02
CA ALA A 73 -6.67 -3.80 -9.55
C ALA A 73 -6.92 -4.11 -11.03
N ALA A 74 -8.18 -4.38 -11.40
CA ALA A 74 -8.57 -4.69 -12.77
C ALA A 74 -8.30 -3.52 -13.73
N LEU A 75 -8.55 -2.28 -13.32
CA LEU A 75 -8.31 -1.08 -14.13
C LEU A 75 -6.81 -0.85 -14.37
N PHE A 76 -5.96 -0.97 -13.35
CA PHE A 76 -4.51 -0.88 -13.52
C PHE A 76 -3.99 -1.98 -14.45
N THR A 77 -4.40 -3.22 -14.22
CA THR A 77 -4.01 -4.37 -15.06
C THR A 77 -4.45 -4.17 -16.51
N SER A 78 -5.67 -3.70 -16.75
CA SER A 78 -6.18 -3.43 -18.10
C SER A 78 -5.41 -2.31 -18.81
N ALA A 79 -4.84 -1.38 -18.06
CA ALA A 79 -3.95 -0.33 -18.57
C ALA A 79 -2.49 -0.81 -18.76
N GLY A 80 -2.20 -2.08 -18.49
CA GLY A 80 -0.85 -2.67 -18.60
C GLY A 80 0.09 -2.30 -17.46
N VAL A 81 -0.45 -1.90 -16.30
CA VAL A 81 0.29 -1.69 -15.06
C VAL A 81 0.16 -2.93 -14.20
N GLU A 82 1.28 -3.54 -13.81
CA GLU A 82 1.30 -4.66 -12.89
C GLU A 82 0.84 -4.21 -11.51
N VAL A 83 -0.11 -4.94 -10.90
CA VAL A 83 -0.43 -4.78 -9.47
C VAL A 83 0.52 -5.67 -8.68
N ALA A 84 1.46 -5.06 -7.96
CA ALA A 84 2.45 -5.76 -7.14
C ALA A 84 1.80 -6.43 -5.92
N GLY A 85 0.77 -5.80 -5.39
CA GLY A 85 0.04 -6.30 -4.24
C GLY A 85 -0.73 -5.21 -3.51
N VAL A 86 -1.06 -5.49 -2.25
CA VAL A 86 -1.78 -4.55 -1.38
C VAL A 86 -0.93 -4.15 -0.18
N TYR A 87 -0.96 -2.86 0.16
CA TYR A 87 -0.56 -2.34 1.46
C TYR A 87 -1.80 -2.18 2.33
N THR A 88 -1.77 -2.67 3.55
CA THR A 88 -2.85 -2.55 4.52
C THR A 88 -2.37 -2.93 5.93
N ASN A 89 -3.23 -2.75 6.93
CA ASN A 89 -3.06 -3.36 8.25
C ASN A 89 -4.11 -4.44 8.49
N ALA A 90 -3.79 -5.40 9.37
CA ALA A 90 -4.63 -6.58 9.60
C ALA A 90 -6.02 -6.23 10.14
N TRP A 91 -6.13 -5.17 10.96
CA TRP A 91 -7.42 -4.73 11.50
C TRP A 91 -8.33 -4.18 10.40
N TYR A 92 -7.80 -3.29 9.53
CA TYR A 92 -8.56 -2.71 8.43
C TYR A 92 -9.06 -3.79 7.47
N TRP A 93 -8.16 -4.68 7.05
CA TRP A 93 -8.49 -5.76 6.12
C TRP A 93 -9.59 -6.67 6.67
N ARG A 94 -9.46 -7.13 7.92
CA ARG A 94 -10.48 -7.98 8.57
C ARG A 94 -11.84 -7.29 8.67
N ARG A 95 -11.85 -5.98 8.87
CA ARG A 95 -13.08 -5.21 9.05
C ARG A 95 -13.81 -4.99 7.73
N HIS A 96 -13.08 -4.65 6.66
CA HIS A 96 -13.63 -4.13 5.43
C HIS A 96 -13.61 -5.12 4.26
N MET A 97 -12.58 -5.96 4.15
CA MET A 97 -12.41 -6.89 3.04
C MET A 97 -13.13 -8.21 3.31
N ARG A 98 -14.43 -8.20 3.11
CA ARG A 98 -15.32 -9.32 3.45
C ARG A 98 -15.92 -9.95 2.20
N THR A 99 -16.04 -11.28 2.21
CA THR A 99 -16.56 -12.08 1.09
C THR A 99 -17.50 -13.18 1.56
N GLY A 100 -18.16 -13.84 0.61
CA GLY A 100 -19.10 -14.91 0.86
C GLY A 100 -20.46 -14.43 1.36
N PRO A 101 -21.42 -15.37 1.57
CA PRO A 101 -22.76 -15.05 2.03
C PRO A 101 -22.74 -14.26 3.33
N GLY A 102 -23.36 -13.08 3.34
CA GLY A 102 -23.41 -12.20 4.52
C GLY A 102 -22.07 -11.61 4.97
N GLY A 103 -21.03 -11.67 4.11
CA GLY A 103 -19.71 -11.15 4.47
C GLY A 103 -19.04 -11.90 5.62
N LEU A 104 -19.27 -13.20 5.76
CA LEU A 104 -18.78 -13.99 6.90
C LEU A 104 -17.30 -14.36 6.80
N ARG A 105 -16.71 -14.29 5.60
CA ARG A 105 -15.31 -14.66 5.35
C ARG A 105 -14.48 -13.42 5.07
N MET A 106 -13.23 -13.43 5.50
CA MET A 106 -12.23 -12.46 5.09
C MET A 106 -11.72 -12.85 3.69
N ALA A 107 -11.57 -11.87 2.78
CA ALA A 107 -10.90 -12.08 1.52
C ALA A 107 -9.40 -12.34 1.76
N ASP A 108 -8.79 -13.16 0.92
CA ASP A 108 -7.35 -13.40 0.98
C ASP A 108 -6.60 -12.23 0.29
N PRO A 109 -5.72 -11.49 0.99
CA PRO A 109 -4.95 -10.42 0.36
C PRO A 109 -4.11 -10.91 -0.83
N SER A 110 -3.68 -12.18 -0.84
CA SER A 110 -2.88 -12.74 -1.93
C SER A 110 -3.60 -12.84 -3.29
N GLU A 111 -4.93 -12.66 -3.29
CA GLU A 111 -5.69 -12.53 -4.54
C GLU A 111 -5.28 -11.30 -5.36
N PHE A 112 -4.64 -10.31 -4.72
CA PHE A 112 -4.17 -9.07 -5.35
C PHE A 112 -2.65 -9.02 -5.57
N GLY A 113 -1.92 -10.08 -5.24
CA GLY A 113 -0.46 -10.14 -5.34
C GLY A 113 0.21 -10.28 -3.97
N ALA A 114 1.33 -9.60 -3.77
CA ALA A 114 2.05 -9.66 -2.51
C ALA A 114 1.39 -8.82 -1.40
N LEU A 115 1.69 -9.13 -0.14
CA LEU A 115 1.23 -8.36 1.00
C LEU A 115 2.36 -7.45 1.51
N TRP A 116 2.06 -6.16 1.61
CA TRP A 116 2.83 -5.18 2.37
C TRP A 116 2.03 -4.85 3.63
N LEU A 117 2.47 -5.39 4.76
CA LEU A 117 1.71 -5.29 6.01
C LEU A 117 2.23 -4.15 6.89
N ALA A 118 1.33 -3.25 7.29
CA ALA A 118 1.59 -2.32 8.38
C ALA A 118 1.25 -3.01 9.72
N ASP A 119 2.26 -3.24 10.53
CA ASP A 119 2.11 -3.75 11.90
C ASP A 119 3.23 -3.16 12.76
N TRP A 120 2.89 -2.10 13.48
CA TRP A 120 3.87 -1.28 14.20
C TRP A 120 4.10 -1.75 15.64
N GLY A 121 3.30 -2.71 16.14
CA GLY A 121 3.35 -3.07 17.56
C GLY A 121 3.24 -1.82 18.45
N ASP A 122 4.26 -1.57 19.27
CA ASP A 122 4.35 -0.39 20.14
C ASP A 122 4.77 0.89 19.38
N ASN A 123 4.93 0.82 18.08
CA ASN A 123 5.37 1.89 17.20
C ASN A 123 6.64 2.61 17.70
N PRO A 124 7.77 1.90 17.81
CA PRO A 124 9.00 2.43 18.40
C PRO A 124 9.59 3.56 17.55
N VAL A 125 10.21 4.53 18.21
CA VAL A 125 11.09 5.48 17.52
C VAL A 125 12.39 4.76 17.16
N VAL A 126 12.73 4.72 15.87
CA VAL A 126 13.93 4.07 15.35
C VAL A 126 14.79 5.11 14.64
N ASP A 127 15.93 5.44 15.25
CA ASP A 127 16.86 6.42 14.70
C ASP A 127 18.04 5.73 14.01
N PHE A 128 18.11 5.85 12.69
CA PHE A 128 19.18 5.23 11.90
C PHE A 128 20.57 5.79 12.16
N ALA A 129 20.68 7.00 12.71
CA ALA A 129 21.97 7.56 13.14
C ALA A 129 22.62 6.77 14.28
N SER A 130 21.82 6.06 15.08
CA SER A 130 22.29 5.22 16.19
C SER A 130 22.57 3.76 15.81
N SER A 131 22.49 3.40 14.52
CA SER A 131 22.62 2.00 14.05
C SER A 131 21.70 1.04 14.83
N PRO A 132 20.39 1.23 14.79
CA PRO A 132 19.45 0.49 15.61
C PRO A 132 19.41 -1.00 15.23
N GLU A 133 19.11 -1.84 16.22
CA GLU A 133 18.74 -3.23 15.94
C GLU A 133 17.35 -3.23 15.27
N LEU A 134 17.26 -3.89 14.12
CA LEU A 134 16.01 -4.04 13.38
C LEU A 134 15.26 -5.29 13.86
N PRO A 135 13.93 -5.29 13.83
CA PRO A 135 13.16 -6.46 14.22
C PRO A 135 13.43 -7.64 13.27
N THR A 136 13.56 -8.82 13.85
CA THR A 136 13.84 -10.05 13.12
C THR A 136 12.64 -10.99 13.04
N GLU A 137 11.67 -10.83 13.94
CA GLU A 137 10.44 -11.62 13.97
C GLU A 137 9.33 -10.89 13.21
N TRP A 138 8.98 -11.44 12.06
CA TRP A 138 7.95 -10.88 11.19
C TRP A 138 6.55 -11.15 11.71
N PRO A 139 5.62 -10.19 11.60
CA PRO A 139 4.23 -10.40 11.97
C PRO A 139 3.58 -11.46 11.08
N HIS A 140 2.80 -12.32 11.68
CA HIS A 140 2.05 -13.36 10.96
C HIS A 140 0.60 -13.41 11.46
N PRO A 141 -0.23 -12.39 11.12
CA PRO A 141 -1.60 -12.35 11.58
C PRO A 141 -2.38 -13.55 11.06
N LEU A 142 -3.20 -14.17 11.93
CA LEU A 142 -4.00 -15.33 11.56
C LEU A 142 -4.86 -15.07 10.31
N GLY A 143 -4.75 -15.96 9.33
CA GLY A 143 -5.49 -15.90 8.06
C GLY A 143 -4.88 -14.96 7.01
N PHE A 144 -3.67 -14.45 7.24
CA PHE A 144 -2.92 -13.66 6.24
C PHE A 144 -1.79 -14.49 5.63
N PRO A 145 -1.42 -14.22 4.38
CA PRO A 145 -0.19 -14.76 3.80
C PRO A 145 1.04 -14.15 4.51
N GLN A 146 2.19 -14.77 4.31
CA GLN A 146 3.47 -14.19 4.75
C GLN A 146 3.66 -12.83 4.05
N PRO A 147 3.89 -11.73 4.78
CA PRO A 147 4.15 -10.44 4.15
C PRO A 147 5.45 -10.48 3.33
N ALA A 148 5.44 -9.88 2.15
CA ALA A 148 6.65 -9.62 1.36
C ALA A 148 7.36 -8.36 1.84
N MET A 149 6.60 -7.42 2.41
CA MET A 149 7.10 -6.20 3.04
C MET A 149 6.38 -5.95 4.36
N TRP A 150 7.11 -5.45 5.33
CA TRP A 150 6.59 -5.10 6.66
C TRP A 150 6.97 -3.68 7.04
N GLN A 151 5.96 -2.81 7.18
CA GLN A 151 6.14 -1.50 7.79
C GLN A 151 6.07 -1.67 9.33
N PHE A 152 7.22 -1.62 9.98
CA PHE A 152 7.35 -1.96 11.40
C PHE A 152 7.32 -0.73 12.33
N THR A 153 7.40 0.47 11.78
CA THR A 153 7.19 1.73 12.50
C THR A 153 6.85 2.86 11.54
N SER A 154 6.05 3.80 12.00
CA SER A 154 5.81 5.10 11.34
C SER A 154 6.64 6.22 11.98
N ARG A 155 7.59 5.90 12.87
CA ARG A 155 8.38 6.86 13.65
C ARG A 155 9.88 6.66 13.45
N GLY A 156 10.27 6.26 12.25
CA GLY A 156 11.66 6.19 11.84
C GLY A 156 12.28 7.58 11.72
N ARG A 157 13.58 7.70 11.98
CA ARG A 157 14.35 8.93 11.78
C ARG A 157 15.53 8.65 10.87
N VAL A 158 15.54 9.28 9.71
CA VAL A 158 16.61 9.19 8.71
C VAL A 158 17.04 10.61 8.34
N GLY A 159 18.29 10.95 8.60
CA GLY A 159 18.81 12.30 8.28
C GLY A 159 18.03 13.44 8.97
N GLY A 160 17.43 13.19 10.14
CA GLY A 160 16.63 14.18 10.88
C GLY A 160 15.18 14.30 10.40
N VAL A 161 14.75 13.51 9.41
CA VAL A 161 13.38 13.47 8.91
C VAL A 161 12.66 12.25 9.49
N GLU A 162 11.41 12.43 9.92
CA GLU A 162 10.55 11.33 10.33
C GLU A 162 9.94 10.65 9.11
N VAL A 163 10.07 9.33 9.04
CA VAL A 163 9.66 8.50 7.89
C VAL A 163 9.15 7.14 8.37
N ASP A 164 8.34 6.50 7.54
CA ASP A 164 7.97 5.10 7.71
C ASP A 164 9.17 4.19 7.39
N LEU A 165 9.39 3.17 8.23
CA LEU A 165 10.44 2.19 7.99
C LEU A 165 9.87 0.84 7.66
N ASN A 166 10.46 0.23 6.64
CA ASN A 166 10.00 -1.02 6.07
C ASN A 166 11.15 -2.03 5.98
N LEU A 167 10.81 -3.29 6.17
CA LEU A 167 11.65 -4.44 5.83
C LEU A 167 11.05 -5.14 4.60
N ALA A 168 11.89 -5.68 3.74
CA ALA A 168 11.52 -6.51 2.61
C ALA A 168 12.33 -7.83 2.65
N HIS A 169 11.71 -8.93 2.17
CA HIS A 169 12.39 -10.20 1.95
C HIS A 169 13.23 -10.17 0.68
#